data_42940f3bb2701e41e037b2ea7f2fd5a4
#
_entry.id   42940f3bb2701e41e037b2ea7f2fd5a4
#
_cell.length_a   1.000
_cell.length_b   1.000
_cell.length_c   1.000
_cell.angle_alpha   90.00
_cell.angle_beta   90.00
_cell.angle_gamma   90.00
#
_symmetry.space_group_name_H-M   'P 1'
#
loop_
_entity.id
_entity.type
_entity.pdbx_description
1 polymer ?
#
loop_
_entity_poly.entity_id
_entity_poly.type
_entity_poly.pdbx_seq_one_letter_code
_entity_poly.pdbx_strand_id
1 'polypeptide(L)'
;VSKLERNWQYAEQYPGETDAIVRARRLSLELGLEPVSRSTAAQLSALTALTRAQAICEVGTGVGVSGLALLRYVPEATLTSIEIEPEHLREARTVFAEAGVPSSRQRLIEGDARHVMQRLNLAAYDLVLLDAEPRLLLEHFEHALGIVRPGGCIVVPGVFAHGRVPDPAARDEATVACRDLLALVAESPAIAPTLSPAGDGVLTLVRLDG
;
A
#
# COMPACT_ATOMS: atom_id res chain seq x y z
N VAL A 1 0.92 -26.22 -14.60
CA VAL A 1 1.27 -24.80 -14.42
C VAL A 1 1.51 -24.18 -15.78
N SER A 2 0.76 -23.15 -16.15
CA SER A 2 0.90 -22.45 -17.42
C SER A 2 2.23 -21.70 -17.53
N LYS A 3 2.61 -21.26 -18.76
CA LYS A 3 3.82 -20.43 -18.94
C LYS A 3 3.69 -19.09 -18.20
N LEU A 4 2.48 -18.54 -18.17
CA LEU A 4 2.19 -17.28 -17.48
C LEU A 4 2.34 -17.43 -15.96
N GLU A 5 1.83 -18.51 -15.36
CA GLU A 5 1.98 -18.79 -13.93
C GLU A 5 3.45 -18.98 -13.53
N ARG A 6 4.25 -19.66 -14.36
CA ARG A 6 5.70 -19.80 -14.09
C ARG A 6 6.42 -18.45 -14.10
N ASN A 7 6.09 -17.57 -15.05
CA ASN A 7 6.66 -16.23 -15.10
C ASN A 7 6.24 -15.41 -13.88
N TRP A 8 4.97 -15.50 -13.50
CA TRP A 8 4.46 -14.83 -12.32
C TRP A 8 5.14 -15.33 -11.03
N GLN A 9 5.24 -16.65 -10.82
CA GLN A 9 5.94 -17.25 -9.68
C GLN A 9 7.41 -16.82 -9.62
N TYR A 10 8.09 -16.76 -10.76
CA TYR A 10 9.46 -16.28 -10.83
C TYR A 10 9.57 -14.81 -10.41
N ALA A 11 8.68 -13.95 -10.90
CA ALA A 11 8.64 -12.54 -10.55
C ALA A 11 8.38 -12.31 -9.05
N GLU A 12 7.49 -13.11 -8.44
CA GLU A 12 7.20 -13.07 -6.99
C GLU A 12 8.43 -13.48 -6.14
N GLN A 13 9.24 -14.40 -6.62
CA GLN A 13 10.40 -14.88 -5.89
C GLN A 13 11.68 -14.07 -6.15
N TYR A 14 11.70 -13.28 -7.21
CA TYR A 14 12.89 -12.55 -7.66
C TYR A 14 13.38 -11.48 -6.67
N PRO A 15 12.53 -10.65 -6.04
CA PRO A 15 13.00 -9.62 -5.13
C PRO A 15 13.49 -10.20 -3.80
N GLY A 16 14.71 -9.81 -3.40
CA GLY A 16 15.22 -10.08 -2.06
C GLY A 16 14.60 -9.17 -1.01
N GLU A 17 14.19 -9.73 0.11
CA GLU A 17 13.74 -8.98 1.29
C GLU A 17 14.88 -8.84 2.31
N THR A 18 14.85 -7.78 3.12
CA THR A 18 15.74 -7.67 4.29
C THR A 18 15.28 -8.63 5.38
N ASP A 19 16.20 -9.00 6.29
CA ASP A 19 15.85 -9.85 7.44
C ASP A 19 14.71 -9.26 8.27
N ALA A 20 14.65 -7.94 8.40
CA ALA A 20 13.58 -7.25 9.10
C ALA A 20 12.21 -7.46 8.42
N ILE A 21 12.13 -7.31 7.08
CA ILE A 21 10.90 -7.57 6.33
C ILE A 21 10.50 -9.05 6.42
N VAL A 22 11.46 -9.97 6.32
CA VAL A 22 11.19 -11.42 6.47
C VAL A 22 10.62 -11.74 7.83
N ARG A 23 11.18 -11.16 8.92
CA ARG A 23 10.63 -11.34 10.28
C ARG A 23 9.24 -10.74 10.43
N ALA A 24 9.02 -9.52 9.92
CA ALA A 24 7.71 -8.86 9.94
C ALA A 24 6.65 -9.69 9.20
N ARG A 25 6.98 -10.22 8.03
CA ARG A 25 6.10 -11.08 7.23
C ARG A 25 5.71 -12.36 7.99
N ARG A 26 6.68 -13.02 8.64
CA ARG A 26 6.39 -14.18 9.45
C ARG A 26 5.43 -13.84 10.60
N LEU A 27 5.69 -12.75 11.31
CA LEU A 27 4.81 -12.27 12.39
C LEU A 27 3.40 -11.94 11.88
N SER A 28 3.28 -11.30 10.69
CA SER A 28 1.97 -11.08 10.06
C SER A 28 1.18 -12.38 9.90
N LEU A 29 1.81 -13.42 9.34
CA LEU A 29 1.16 -14.70 9.12
C LEU A 29 0.80 -15.42 10.45
N GLU A 30 1.63 -15.33 11.48
CA GLU A 30 1.36 -15.86 12.82
C GLU A 30 0.14 -15.17 13.46
N LEU A 31 -0.10 -13.90 13.15
CA LEU A 31 -1.26 -13.12 13.61
C LEU A 31 -2.48 -13.23 12.68
N GLY A 32 -2.40 -14.04 11.61
CA GLY A 32 -3.48 -14.20 10.65
C GLY A 32 -3.68 -13.03 9.70
N LEU A 33 -2.68 -12.15 9.60
CA LEU A 33 -2.67 -11.06 8.63
C LEU A 33 -2.13 -11.52 7.28
N GLU A 34 -2.61 -10.90 6.21
CA GLU A 34 -2.12 -11.12 4.85
C GLU A 34 -1.26 -9.92 4.41
N PRO A 35 0.06 -9.98 4.58
CA PRO A 35 0.93 -8.87 4.21
C PRO A 35 1.09 -8.81 2.68
N VAL A 36 1.35 -7.62 2.14
CA VAL A 36 1.66 -7.44 0.72
C VAL A 36 2.70 -8.46 0.22
N SER A 37 2.55 -8.94 -1.01
CA SER A 37 3.46 -9.93 -1.59
C SER A 37 4.90 -9.38 -1.71
N ARG A 38 5.87 -10.26 -1.98
CA ARG A 38 7.27 -9.84 -2.16
C ARG A 38 7.44 -8.91 -3.35
N SER A 39 6.78 -9.21 -4.47
CA SER A 39 6.84 -8.37 -5.66
C SER A 39 6.16 -7.02 -5.43
N THR A 40 5.04 -6.99 -4.69
CA THR A 40 4.38 -5.74 -4.27
C THR A 40 5.30 -4.91 -3.36
N ALA A 41 5.90 -5.52 -2.33
CA ALA A 41 6.84 -4.84 -1.45
C ALA A 41 8.05 -4.25 -2.21
N ALA A 42 8.57 -4.98 -3.21
CA ALA A 42 9.64 -4.49 -4.07
C ALA A 42 9.19 -3.32 -4.96
N GLN A 43 7.97 -3.36 -5.50
CA GLN A 43 7.40 -2.23 -6.27
C GLN A 43 7.24 -0.99 -5.39
N LEU A 44 6.75 -1.12 -4.16
CA LEU A 44 6.64 -0.02 -3.20
C LEU A 44 8.02 0.62 -2.95
N SER A 45 9.05 -0.21 -2.71
CA SER A 45 10.41 0.26 -2.51
C SER A 45 10.97 0.99 -3.75
N ALA A 46 10.68 0.49 -4.95
CA ALA A 46 11.11 1.12 -6.19
C ALA A 46 10.37 2.45 -6.46
N LEU A 47 9.06 2.51 -6.19
CA LEU A 47 8.26 3.72 -6.36
C LEU A 47 8.72 4.84 -5.44
N THR A 48 8.97 4.55 -4.16
CA THR A 48 9.49 5.57 -3.23
C THR A 48 10.88 6.07 -3.63
N ALA A 49 11.76 5.19 -4.12
CA ALA A 49 13.08 5.56 -4.64
C ALA A 49 12.98 6.42 -5.91
N LEU A 50 12.14 6.03 -6.88
CA LEU A 50 11.93 6.76 -8.14
C LEU A 50 11.35 8.16 -7.91
N THR A 51 10.37 8.27 -7.04
CA THR A 51 9.74 9.56 -6.70
C THR A 51 10.57 10.39 -5.73
N ARG A 52 11.67 9.83 -5.19
CA ARG A 52 12.47 10.45 -4.12
C ARG A 52 11.58 10.91 -2.98
N ALA A 53 10.63 10.06 -2.61
CA ALA A 53 9.62 10.38 -1.62
C ALA A 53 10.24 10.85 -0.29
N GLN A 54 9.71 11.96 0.25
CA GLN A 54 10.08 12.51 1.55
C GLN A 54 8.95 12.33 2.57
N ALA A 55 7.70 12.41 2.11
CA ALA A 55 6.52 12.23 2.92
C ALA A 55 5.66 11.10 2.35
N ILE A 56 5.49 10.04 3.12
CA ILE A 56 4.74 8.84 2.74
C ILE A 56 3.58 8.67 3.72
N CYS A 57 2.38 8.40 3.20
CA CYS A 57 1.22 8.01 3.99
C CYS A 57 0.86 6.56 3.70
N GLU A 58 0.49 5.80 4.72
CA GLU A 58 0.04 4.42 4.62
C GLU A 58 -1.24 4.24 5.42
N VAL A 59 -2.22 3.60 4.82
CA VAL A 59 -3.45 3.13 5.47
C VAL A 59 -3.40 1.61 5.51
N GLY A 60 -3.44 1.05 6.73
CA GLY A 60 -3.20 -0.37 6.98
C GLY A 60 -1.72 -0.64 7.28
N THR A 61 -1.30 -0.41 8.53
CA THR A 61 0.07 -0.68 8.98
C THR A 61 0.34 -2.18 9.09
N GLY A 62 -0.66 -2.95 9.53
CA GLY A 62 -0.45 -4.30 10.00
C GLY A 62 0.69 -4.34 11.02
N VAL A 63 1.68 -5.21 10.79
CA VAL A 63 2.90 -5.24 11.62
C VAL A 63 4.12 -4.61 10.92
N GLY A 64 3.92 -3.83 9.84
CA GLY A 64 4.95 -2.98 9.25
C GLY A 64 5.70 -3.54 8.03
N VAL A 65 5.22 -4.59 7.37
CA VAL A 65 5.88 -5.16 6.16
C VAL A 65 5.97 -4.13 5.04
N SER A 66 4.85 -3.52 4.67
CA SER A 66 4.75 -2.48 3.64
C SER A 66 5.49 -1.21 4.05
N GLY A 67 5.36 -0.78 5.31
CA GLY A 67 6.06 0.39 5.83
C GLY A 67 7.58 0.25 5.77
N LEU A 68 8.15 -0.92 6.10
CA LEU A 68 9.57 -1.20 5.94
C LEU A 68 10.01 -1.17 4.47
N ALA A 69 9.17 -1.71 3.57
CA ALA A 69 9.44 -1.67 2.13
C ALA A 69 9.44 -0.23 1.60
N LEU A 70 8.46 0.59 1.99
CA LEU A 70 8.36 2.01 1.63
C LEU A 70 9.58 2.83 2.06
N LEU A 71 10.15 2.53 3.22
CA LEU A 71 11.30 3.27 3.78
C LEU A 71 12.67 2.75 3.30
N ARG A 72 12.72 1.63 2.57
CA ARG A 72 13.94 0.87 2.29
C ARG A 72 15.05 1.67 1.63
N TYR A 73 14.72 2.46 0.62
CA TYR A 73 15.71 3.18 -0.22
C TYR A 73 15.63 4.70 -0.10
N VAL A 74 14.85 5.20 0.84
CA VAL A 74 14.65 6.64 1.06
C VAL A 74 14.98 7.00 2.52
N PRO A 75 16.27 7.11 2.87
CA PRO A 75 16.72 7.26 4.26
C PRO A 75 16.21 8.52 4.97
N GLU A 76 15.85 9.56 4.21
CA GLU A 76 15.34 10.82 4.76
C GLU A 76 13.81 10.88 4.82
N ALA A 77 13.11 9.90 4.24
CA ALA A 77 11.66 9.90 4.19
C ALA A 77 11.03 9.66 5.57
N THR A 78 9.88 10.28 5.77
CA THR A 78 9.01 10.07 6.93
C THR A 78 7.76 9.31 6.51
N LEU A 79 7.42 8.26 7.25
CA LEU A 79 6.21 7.48 7.09
C LEU A 79 5.16 7.91 8.12
N THR A 80 3.99 8.33 7.68
CA THR A 80 2.78 8.41 8.49
C THR A 80 1.94 7.16 8.18
N SER A 81 1.78 6.27 9.14
CA SER A 81 1.05 5.02 8.97
C SER A 81 -0.11 4.92 9.95
N ILE A 82 -1.29 4.54 9.45
CA ILE A 82 -2.56 4.55 10.16
C ILE A 82 -3.03 3.10 10.31
N GLU A 83 -3.35 2.70 11.53
CA GLU A 83 -3.82 1.36 11.86
C GLU A 83 -5.00 1.44 12.83
N ILE A 84 -6.04 0.69 12.55
CA ILE A 84 -7.23 0.66 13.40
C ILE A 84 -7.06 -0.28 14.60
N GLU A 85 -6.25 -1.35 14.43
CA GLU A 85 -6.04 -2.35 15.46
C GLU A 85 -4.83 -1.99 16.35
N PRO A 86 -5.04 -1.67 17.65
CA PRO A 86 -3.96 -1.24 18.54
C PRO A 86 -2.88 -2.30 18.73
N GLU A 87 -3.26 -3.59 18.63
CA GLU A 87 -2.31 -4.69 18.79
C GLU A 87 -1.33 -4.76 17.63
N HIS A 88 -1.81 -4.61 16.39
CA HIS A 88 -0.97 -4.58 15.20
C HIS A 88 0.00 -3.40 15.26
N LEU A 89 -0.49 -2.23 15.66
CA LEU A 89 0.33 -1.03 15.76
C LEU A 89 1.43 -1.16 16.82
N ARG A 90 1.16 -1.88 17.92
CA ARG A 90 2.17 -2.16 18.96
C ARG A 90 3.28 -3.05 18.42
N GLU A 91 2.92 -4.12 17.69
CA GLU A 91 3.88 -4.99 17.04
C GLU A 91 4.69 -4.25 15.97
N ALA A 92 4.03 -3.40 15.16
CA ALA A 92 4.70 -2.57 14.17
C ALA A 92 5.78 -1.68 14.80
N ARG A 93 5.51 -1.06 15.95
CA ARG A 93 6.50 -0.24 16.68
C ARG A 93 7.76 -1.04 17.01
N THR A 94 7.58 -2.28 17.48
CA THR A 94 8.68 -3.20 17.79
C THR A 94 9.45 -3.56 16.53
N VAL A 95 8.75 -3.93 15.46
CA VAL A 95 9.34 -4.28 14.16
C VAL A 95 10.15 -3.12 13.58
N PHE A 96 9.62 -1.90 13.58
CA PHE A 96 10.36 -0.73 13.09
C PHE A 96 11.61 -0.43 13.95
N ALA A 97 11.50 -0.55 15.28
CA ALA A 97 12.64 -0.35 16.17
C ALA A 97 13.75 -1.39 15.93
N GLU A 98 13.40 -2.67 15.81
CA GLU A 98 14.33 -3.76 15.49
C GLU A 98 14.97 -3.62 14.10
N ALA A 99 14.24 -3.03 13.16
CA ALA A 99 14.74 -2.69 11.83
C ALA A 99 15.66 -1.45 11.82
N GLY A 100 15.84 -0.79 12.97
CA GLY A 100 16.66 0.42 13.09
C GLY A 100 16.02 1.67 12.48
N VAL A 101 14.70 1.69 12.27
CA VAL A 101 13.99 2.88 11.80
C VAL A 101 13.81 3.86 12.97
N PRO A 102 14.41 5.06 12.93
CA PRO A 102 14.30 6.03 14.02
C PRO A 102 12.84 6.48 14.22
N SER A 103 12.46 6.78 15.46
CA SER A 103 11.11 7.28 15.79
C SER A 103 10.78 8.60 15.09
N SER A 104 11.79 9.40 14.74
CA SER A 104 11.62 10.63 13.96
C SER A 104 11.19 10.39 12.51
N ARG A 105 11.37 9.17 11.98
CA ARG A 105 11.00 8.79 10.61
C ARG A 105 9.67 8.03 10.53
N GLN A 106 9.01 7.80 11.65
CA GLN A 106 7.76 7.06 11.71
C GLN A 106 6.74 7.76 12.60
N ARG A 107 5.58 8.00 12.06
CA ARG A 107 4.42 8.50 12.79
C ARG A 107 3.31 7.45 12.70
N LEU A 108 3.27 6.56 13.70
CA LEU A 108 2.28 5.49 13.78
C LEU A 108 1.05 5.99 14.53
N ILE A 109 -0.08 6.06 13.85
CA ILE A 109 -1.34 6.63 14.33
C ILE A 109 -2.36 5.52 14.50
N GLU A 110 -2.85 5.33 15.72
CA GLU A 110 -3.99 4.49 16.01
C GLU A 110 -5.28 5.22 15.64
N GLY A 111 -6.15 4.59 14.85
CA GLY A 111 -7.47 5.11 14.53
C GLY A 111 -8.01 4.72 13.18
N ASP A 112 -9.27 5.08 12.98
CA ASP A 112 -9.95 4.92 11.70
C ASP A 112 -9.39 5.90 10.67
N ALA A 113 -8.90 5.37 9.55
CA ALA A 113 -8.25 6.15 8.51
C ALA A 113 -9.16 7.24 7.93
N ARG A 114 -10.48 7.03 7.87
CA ARG A 114 -11.46 8.01 7.42
C ARG A 114 -11.40 9.30 8.24
N HIS A 115 -11.23 9.18 9.56
CA HIS A 115 -11.14 10.32 10.47
C HIS A 115 -9.71 10.89 10.55
N VAL A 116 -8.69 10.03 10.49
CA VAL A 116 -7.30 10.46 10.59
C VAL A 116 -6.88 11.22 9.34
N MET A 117 -7.18 10.70 8.14
CA MET A 117 -6.78 11.32 6.87
C MET A 117 -7.36 12.72 6.69
N GLN A 118 -8.57 13.00 7.19
CA GLN A 118 -9.19 14.33 7.15
C GLN A 118 -8.40 15.40 7.90
N ARG A 119 -7.51 15.01 8.81
CA ARG A 119 -6.67 15.92 9.61
C ARG A 119 -5.25 16.04 9.07
N LEU A 120 -4.93 15.32 7.99
CA LEU A 120 -3.65 15.41 7.33
C LEU A 120 -3.61 16.63 6.40
N ASN A 121 -2.40 17.15 6.17
CA ASN A 121 -2.23 18.29 5.29
C ASN A 121 -2.52 17.91 3.83
N LEU A 122 -3.26 18.77 3.14
CA LEU A 122 -3.55 18.61 1.71
C LEU A 122 -2.27 18.74 0.88
N ALA A 123 -2.19 17.96 -0.19
CA ALA A 123 -1.09 17.95 -1.16
C ALA A 123 0.32 17.87 -0.51
N ALA A 124 0.44 17.15 0.60
CA ALA A 124 1.66 17.07 1.39
C ALA A 124 2.44 15.75 1.23
N TYR A 125 1.84 14.73 0.62
CA TYR A 125 2.45 13.41 0.51
C TYR A 125 2.90 13.10 -0.91
N ASP A 126 4.08 12.51 -1.02
CA ASP A 126 4.67 12.07 -2.29
C ASP A 126 4.06 10.73 -2.75
N LEU A 127 3.77 9.85 -1.77
CA LEU A 127 3.16 8.56 -2.00
C LEU A 127 2.13 8.26 -0.90
N VAL A 128 0.97 7.75 -1.30
CA VAL A 128 -0.07 7.24 -0.41
C VAL A 128 -0.33 5.76 -0.74
N LEU A 129 -0.15 4.87 0.24
CA LEU A 129 -0.51 3.45 0.14
C LEU A 129 -1.88 3.23 0.79
N LEU A 130 -2.79 2.56 0.09
CA LEU A 130 -4.09 2.15 0.60
C LEU A 130 -4.16 0.63 0.66
N ASP A 131 -3.81 0.06 1.81
CA ASP A 131 -3.75 -1.40 2.07
C ASP A 131 -4.58 -1.75 3.31
N ALA A 132 -5.88 -1.48 3.24
CA ALA A 132 -6.82 -1.70 4.32
C ALA A 132 -8.11 -2.33 3.81
N GLU A 133 -9.18 -2.28 4.62
CA GLU A 133 -10.49 -2.89 4.33
C GLU A 133 -11.04 -2.47 2.95
N PRO A 134 -11.17 -3.40 1.99
CA PRO A 134 -11.56 -3.06 0.62
C PRO A 134 -12.93 -2.38 0.49
N ARG A 135 -13.88 -2.64 1.42
CA ARG A 135 -15.20 -2.01 1.42
C ARG A 135 -15.13 -0.50 1.62
N LEU A 136 -14.07 0.00 2.22
CA LEU A 136 -13.83 1.43 2.46
C LEU A 136 -12.91 2.07 1.41
N LEU A 137 -12.54 1.32 0.37
CA LEU A 137 -11.53 1.71 -0.61
C LEU A 137 -11.84 3.03 -1.30
N LEU A 138 -13.09 3.26 -1.72
CA LEU A 138 -13.47 4.50 -2.39
C LEU A 138 -13.38 5.72 -1.47
N GLU A 139 -13.79 5.59 -0.19
CA GLU A 139 -13.66 6.67 0.79
C GLU A 139 -12.17 6.97 1.08
N HIS A 140 -11.36 5.93 1.27
CA HIS A 140 -9.92 6.10 1.45
C HIS A 140 -9.26 6.75 0.23
N PHE A 141 -9.69 6.36 -0.98
CA PHE A 141 -9.17 6.92 -2.22
C PHE A 141 -9.51 8.40 -2.37
N GLU A 142 -10.73 8.83 -2.06
CA GLU A 142 -11.12 10.23 -2.08
C GLU A 142 -10.24 11.08 -1.14
N HIS A 143 -10.01 10.60 0.08
CA HIS A 143 -9.09 11.28 1.01
C HIS A 143 -7.64 11.26 0.51
N ALA A 144 -7.17 10.14 -0.07
CA ALA A 144 -5.82 10.03 -0.62
C ALA A 144 -5.56 11.04 -1.74
N LEU A 145 -6.55 11.26 -2.63
CA LEU A 145 -6.48 12.30 -3.67
C LEU A 145 -6.29 13.70 -3.09
N GLY A 146 -6.88 13.98 -1.93
CA GLY A 146 -6.73 15.28 -1.26
C GLY A 146 -5.33 15.50 -0.68
N ILE A 147 -4.73 14.47 -0.09
CA ILE A 147 -3.45 14.57 0.63
C ILE A 147 -2.22 14.32 -0.25
N VAL A 148 -2.35 13.53 -1.34
CA VAL A 148 -1.24 13.34 -2.29
C VAL A 148 -1.03 14.62 -3.09
N ARG A 149 0.24 15.03 -3.27
CA ARG A 149 0.56 16.22 -4.08
C ARG A 149 0.37 15.95 -5.58
N PRO A 150 0.23 16.99 -6.42
CA PRO A 150 0.41 16.84 -7.86
C PRO A 150 1.77 16.21 -8.20
N GLY A 151 1.79 15.28 -9.16
CA GLY A 151 2.96 14.45 -9.48
C GLY A 151 3.28 13.37 -8.44
N GLY A 152 2.55 13.29 -7.35
CA GLY A 152 2.65 12.20 -6.38
C GLY A 152 1.83 10.99 -6.81
N CYS A 153 2.02 9.86 -6.12
CA CYS A 153 1.33 8.63 -6.49
C CYS A 153 0.50 8.03 -5.34
N ILE A 154 -0.58 7.34 -5.72
CA ILE A 154 -1.38 6.50 -4.84
C ILE A 154 -1.18 5.06 -5.29
N VAL A 155 -0.99 4.14 -4.35
CA VAL A 155 -0.81 2.72 -4.62
C VAL A 155 -1.87 1.93 -3.87
N VAL A 156 -2.56 1.03 -4.57
CA VAL A 156 -3.58 0.14 -4.01
C VAL A 156 -3.21 -1.30 -4.37
N PRO A 157 -2.70 -2.09 -3.43
CA PRO A 157 -2.46 -3.52 -3.61
C PRO A 157 -3.77 -4.32 -3.48
N GLY A 158 -3.77 -5.58 -3.95
CA GLY A 158 -4.89 -6.50 -3.77
C GLY A 158 -6.13 -6.18 -4.62
N VAL A 159 -5.99 -5.32 -5.66
CA VAL A 159 -7.15 -4.85 -6.44
C VAL A 159 -7.79 -5.93 -7.31
N PHE A 160 -7.23 -7.13 -7.40
CA PHE A 160 -7.91 -8.27 -8.07
C PHE A 160 -8.84 -9.04 -7.15
N ALA A 161 -8.87 -8.74 -5.85
CA ALA A 161 -9.73 -9.38 -4.85
C ALA A 161 -9.66 -10.92 -4.94
N HIS A 162 -8.44 -11.48 -4.88
CA HIS A 162 -8.14 -12.91 -5.04
C HIS A 162 -8.68 -13.50 -6.36
N GLY A 163 -8.49 -12.75 -7.45
CA GLY A 163 -8.93 -13.14 -8.80
C GLY A 163 -10.43 -13.00 -9.04
N ARG A 164 -11.18 -12.37 -8.12
CA ARG A 164 -12.64 -12.20 -8.26
C ARG A 164 -13.03 -11.00 -9.11
N VAL A 165 -12.17 -10.00 -9.23
CA VAL A 165 -12.45 -8.81 -10.07
C VAL A 165 -12.68 -9.19 -11.53
N PRO A 166 -11.92 -10.08 -12.17
CA PRO A 166 -12.19 -10.53 -13.53
C PRO A 166 -13.41 -11.46 -13.67
N ASP A 167 -13.90 -12.06 -12.58
CA ASP A 167 -15.06 -12.97 -12.60
C ASP A 167 -16.37 -12.17 -12.56
N PRO A 168 -17.16 -12.13 -13.64
CA PRO A 168 -18.41 -11.36 -13.67
C PRO A 168 -19.49 -11.89 -12.71
N ALA A 169 -19.34 -13.11 -12.18
CA ALA A 169 -20.27 -13.69 -11.22
C ALA A 169 -20.01 -13.23 -9.78
N ALA A 170 -18.79 -12.79 -9.46
CA ALA A 170 -18.45 -12.30 -8.12
C ALA A 170 -19.14 -10.95 -7.84
N ARG A 171 -19.88 -10.86 -6.74
CA ARG A 171 -20.73 -9.72 -6.36
C ARG A 171 -20.54 -9.28 -4.91
N ASP A 172 -19.53 -9.81 -4.23
CA ASP A 172 -19.23 -9.36 -2.86
C ASP A 172 -18.75 -7.91 -2.83
N GLU A 173 -18.95 -7.25 -1.71
CA GLU A 173 -18.69 -5.81 -1.54
C GLU A 173 -17.24 -5.42 -1.86
N ALA A 174 -16.27 -6.23 -1.46
CA ALA A 174 -14.85 -5.98 -1.72
C ALA A 174 -14.55 -6.00 -3.23
N THR A 175 -15.07 -7.02 -3.94
CA THR A 175 -14.92 -7.14 -5.41
C THR A 175 -15.58 -5.97 -6.15
N VAL A 176 -16.77 -5.57 -5.70
CA VAL A 176 -17.49 -4.42 -6.29
C VAL A 176 -16.70 -3.14 -6.06
N ALA A 177 -16.24 -2.87 -4.84
CA ALA A 177 -15.45 -1.68 -4.54
C ALA A 177 -14.17 -1.58 -5.38
N CYS A 178 -13.45 -2.70 -5.58
CA CYS A 178 -12.28 -2.72 -6.46
C CYS A 178 -12.65 -2.40 -7.93
N ARG A 179 -13.74 -2.96 -8.45
CA ARG A 179 -14.22 -2.64 -9.81
C ARG A 179 -14.62 -1.18 -9.98
N ASP A 180 -15.32 -0.64 -9.01
CA ASP A 180 -15.79 0.75 -9.02
C ASP A 180 -14.59 1.70 -9.00
N LEU A 181 -13.56 1.43 -8.18
CA LEU A 181 -12.33 2.20 -8.21
C LEU A 181 -11.63 2.10 -9.57
N LEU A 182 -11.45 0.89 -10.11
CA LEU A 182 -10.80 0.70 -11.41
C LEU A 182 -11.54 1.43 -12.54
N ALA A 183 -12.88 1.40 -12.54
CA ALA A 183 -13.69 2.14 -13.51
C ALA A 183 -13.55 3.66 -13.34
N LEU A 184 -13.64 4.15 -12.11
CA LEU A 184 -13.51 5.57 -11.78
C LEU A 184 -12.19 6.16 -12.27
N VAL A 185 -11.07 5.48 -11.98
CA VAL A 185 -9.74 5.99 -12.33
C VAL A 185 -9.42 5.88 -13.81
N ALA A 186 -9.99 4.89 -14.52
CA ALA A 186 -9.81 4.73 -15.96
C ALA A 186 -10.42 5.88 -16.76
N GLU A 187 -11.47 6.52 -16.25
CA GLU A 187 -12.17 7.64 -16.89
C GLU A 187 -11.67 9.02 -16.47
N SER A 188 -10.82 9.09 -15.45
CA SER A 188 -10.37 10.36 -14.89
C SER A 188 -9.23 11.01 -15.69
N PRO A 189 -9.41 12.21 -16.25
CA PRO A 189 -8.33 12.91 -16.95
C PRO A 189 -7.25 13.47 -16.00
N ALA A 190 -7.51 13.50 -14.69
CA ALA A 190 -6.59 14.01 -13.68
C ALA A 190 -5.66 12.93 -13.10
N ILE A 191 -5.76 11.69 -13.59
CA ILE A 191 -5.03 10.54 -13.05
C ILE A 191 -4.40 9.75 -14.20
N ALA A 192 -3.14 9.37 -14.04
CA ALA A 192 -2.49 8.39 -14.92
C ALA A 192 -2.44 7.03 -14.20
N PRO A 193 -3.34 6.08 -14.53
CA PRO A 193 -3.40 4.78 -13.88
C PRO A 193 -2.48 3.76 -14.56
N THR A 194 -1.94 2.82 -13.78
CA THR A 194 -1.33 1.60 -14.27
C THR A 194 -1.72 0.42 -13.38
N LEU A 195 -1.97 -0.73 -13.98
CA LEU A 195 -2.39 -1.95 -13.29
C LEU A 195 -1.35 -3.04 -13.55
N SER A 196 -0.67 -3.46 -12.49
CA SER A 196 0.33 -4.54 -12.52
C SER A 196 -0.27 -5.84 -11.96
N PRO A 197 0.05 -7.02 -12.52
CA PRO A 197 -0.38 -8.30 -11.98
C PRO A 197 0.46 -8.80 -10.80
N ALA A 198 1.38 -8.00 -10.25
CA ALA A 198 2.17 -8.39 -9.08
C ALA A 198 1.28 -8.64 -7.87
N GLY A 199 1.61 -9.68 -7.08
CA GLY A 199 0.77 -10.10 -5.97
C GLY A 199 -0.64 -10.46 -6.42
N ASP A 200 -1.63 -9.87 -5.77
CA ASP A 200 -3.05 -9.94 -6.16
C ASP A 200 -3.50 -8.65 -6.90
N GLY A 201 -2.64 -8.13 -7.76
CA GLY A 201 -2.86 -6.88 -8.50
C GLY A 201 -2.44 -5.63 -7.73
N VAL A 202 -1.68 -4.76 -8.39
CA VAL A 202 -1.28 -3.45 -7.84
C VAL A 202 -1.72 -2.35 -8.80
N LEU A 203 -2.64 -1.54 -8.34
CA LEU A 203 -3.02 -0.31 -9.02
C LEU A 203 -2.09 0.82 -8.55
N THR A 204 -1.40 1.45 -9.47
CA THR A 204 -0.59 2.65 -9.20
C THR A 204 -1.16 3.82 -9.98
N LEU A 205 -1.38 4.91 -9.32
CA LEU A 205 -2.03 6.11 -9.83
C LEU A 205 -1.10 7.31 -9.64
N VAL A 206 -0.84 8.08 -10.68
CA VAL A 206 -0.15 9.36 -10.56
C VAL A 206 -1.18 10.48 -10.65
N ARG A 207 -1.22 11.35 -9.64
CA ARG A 207 -2.04 12.56 -9.68
C ARG A 207 -1.39 13.56 -10.65
N LEU A 208 -2.09 13.89 -11.73
CA LEU A 208 -1.62 14.87 -12.71
C LEU A 208 -1.86 16.30 -12.19
N ASP A 209 -1.07 17.23 -12.71
CA ASP A 209 -1.34 18.66 -12.55
C ASP A 209 -2.64 18.98 -13.30
N GLY A 210 -3.60 19.57 -12.64
CA GLY A 210 -4.87 20.03 -13.24
C GLY A 210 -4.71 21.39 -13.91
#